data_061af2b5b311c2d92a7c218d42402738
#
_entry.id   061af2b5b311c2d92a7c218d42402738
#
_cell.length_a   1.000
_cell.length_b   1.000
_cell.length_c   1.000
_cell.angle_alpha   90.00
_cell.angle_beta   90.00
_cell.angle_gamma   90.00
#
_symmetry.space_group_name_H-M   'P 1'
#
loop_
_entity.id
_entity.type
_entity.pdbx_description
1 polymer ?
#
loop_
_entity_poly.entity_id
_entity_poly.type
_entity_poly.pdbx_seq_one_letter_code
_entity_poly.pdbx_strand_id
1 'polypeptide(L)'
;MKHSEPEYIEVTPEWTKKFEKFREEHKDDPIGDVADHVLYEDEKVRIWEMKLEPGEHSDLHRHDHEYYLVIMKGDLVAGVTPPGSPVDPFIGKVPKNGNTVGVPKGNTEWAWNVGKETYHEFLIELKDT
;
A
#
# COMPACT_ATOMS: atom_id res chain seq x y z
N MET A 1 22.10 0.88 -12.56
CA MET A 1 20.74 0.40 -12.20
C MET A 1 19.78 1.58 -12.12
N LYS A 2 18.52 1.33 -12.40
CA LYS A 2 17.48 2.35 -12.30
C LYS A 2 16.65 2.10 -11.05
N HIS A 3 16.38 3.16 -10.28
CA HIS A 3 15.56 3.09 -9.07
C HIS A 3 14.45 4.11 -9.12
N SER A 4 13.29 3.73 -8.57
CA SER A 4 12.26 4.68 -8.19
C SER A 4 12.33 4.83 -6.67
N GLU A 5 12.50 6.05 -6.20
CA GLU A 5 12.51 6.32 -4.78
C GLU A 5 11.09 6.60 -4.30
N PRO A 6 10.67 6.04 -3.15
CA PRO A 6 9.39 6.40 -2.57
C PRO A 6 9.33 7.91 -2.31
N GLU A 7 8.21 8.52 -2.69
CA GLU A 7 7.96 9.94 -2.42
C GLU A 7 6.78 10.05 -1.47
N TYR A 8 6.86 10.97 -0.51
CA TYR A 8 5.83 11.14 0.51
C TYR A 8 5.44 12.60 0.63
N ILE A 9 4.21 12.84 1.10
CA ILE A 9 3.79 14.16 1.53
C ILE A 9 3.73 14.19 3.06
N GLU A 10 3.74 15.40 3.63
CA GLU A 10 3.67 15.58 5.07
C GLU A 10 2.33 15.11 5.63
N VAL A 11 2.38 14.37 6.74
CA VAL A 11 1.20 14.00 7.51
C VAL A 11 0.91 15.14 8.49
N THR A 12 0.00 16.02 8.11
CA THR A 12 -0.42 17.16 8.92
C THR A 12 -1.30 16.70 10.09
N PRO A 13 -1.56 17.57 11.11
CA PRO A 13 -2.51 17.24 12.18
C PRO A 13 -3.90 16.86 11.67
N GLU A 14 -4.35 17.45 10.57
CA GLU A 14 -5.63 17.09 9.95
C GLU A 14 -5.62 15.65 9.42
N TRP A 15 -4.52 15.25 8.79
CA TRP A 15 -4.35 13.87 8.32
C TRP A 15 -4.26 12.89 9.47
N THR A 16 -3.55 13.24 10.54
CA THR A 16 -3.47 12.42 11.74
C THR A 16 -4.86 12.13 12.30
N LYS A 17 -5.74 13.13 12.34
CA LYS A 17 -7.13 12.94 12.80
C LYS A 17 -7.92 12.00 11.89
N LYS A 18 -7.72 12.12 10.57
CA LYS A 18 -8.38 11.23 9.60
C LYS A 18 -7.92 9.79 9.76
N PHE A 19 -6.62 9.59 10.00
CA PHE A 19 -6.08 8.25 10.24
C PHE A 19 -6.57 7.65 11.56
N GLU A 20 -6.68 8.44 12.62
CA GLU A 20 -7.23 7.98 13.89
C GLU A 20 -8.69 7.55 13.73
N LYS A 21 -9.47 8.33 12.99
CA LYS A 21 -10.87 7.99 12.70
C LYS A 21 -10.96 6.71 11.88
N PHE A 22 -10.12 6.56 10.84
CA PHE A 22 -10.06 5.37 10.02
C PHE A 22 -9.73 4.14 10.86
N ARG A 23 -8.70 4.24 11.71
CA ARG A 23 -8.30 3.16 12.63
C ARG A 23 -9.45 2.74 13.56
N GLU A 24 -10.18 3.70 14.11
CA GLU A 24 -11.29 3.41 15.02
C GLU A 24 -12.43 2.72 14.28
N GLU A 25 -12.75 3.16 13.07
CA GLU A 25 -13.81 2.56 12.25
C GLU A 25 -13.46 1.13 11.80
N HIS A 26 -12.18 0.82 11.67
CA HIS A 26 -11.68 -0.46 11.15
C HIS A 26 -10.93 -1.31 12.17
N LYS A 27 -11.01 -0.98 13.44
CA LYS A 27 -10.22 -1.63 14.50
C LYS A 27 -10.43 -3.14 14.63
N ASP A 28 -11.57 -3.65 14.19
CA ASP A 28 -11.93 -5.07 14.27
C ASP A 28 -11.76 -5.80 12.92
N ASP A 29 -11.16 -5.16 11.93
CA ASP A 29 -10.93 -5.77 10.62
C ASP A 29 -9.98 -6.97 10.75
N PRO A 30 -10.32 -8.12 10.17
CA PRO A 30 -9.39 -9.26 10.14
C PRO A 30 -8.29 -9.02 9.10
N ILE A 31 -7.19 -9.78 9.21
CA ILE A 31 -6.17 -9.80 8.18
C ILE A 31 -6.76 -10.46 6.93
N GLY A 32 -6.67 -9.78 5.81
CA GLY A 32 -7.15 -10.24 4.51
C GLY A 32 -6.04 -10.29 3.48
N ASP A 33 -6.41 -10.10 2.21
CA ASP A 33 -5.50 -10.19 1.09
C ASP A 33 -4.68 -8.91 0.90
N VAL A 34 -3.48 -9.03 0.35
CA VAL A 34 -2.58 -7.88 0.12
C VAL A 34 -3.05 -6.99 -1.04
N ALA A 35 -3.94 -7.50 -1.90
CA ALA A 35 -4.51 -6.77 -3.03
C ALA A 35 -5.84 -7.42 -3.42
N ASP A 36 -6.40 -7.05 -4.59
CA ASP A 36 -7.75 -7.49 -4.97
C ASP A 36 -7.79 -8.95 -5.38
N HIS A 37 -6.86 -9.37 -6.22
CA HIS A 37 -6.80 -10.75 -6.72
C HIS A 37 -5.42 -11.07 -7.31
N VAL A 38 -5.14 -12.37 -7.40
CA VAL A 38 -3.90 -12.89 -7.99
C VAL A 38 -4.06 -12.99 -9.50
N LEU A 39 -3.10 -12.42 -10.23
CA LEU A 39 -3.05 -12.53 -11.69
C LEU A 39 -2.21 -13.71 -12.15
N TYR A 40 -1.14 -14.00 -11.44
CA TYR A 40 -0.16 -15.02 -11.82
C TYR A 40 0.59 -15.50 -10.59
N GLU A 41 0.90 -16.77 -10.55
CA GLU A 41 1.71 -17.34 -9.49
C GLU A 41 2.54 -18.50 -10.01
N ASP A 42 3.82 -18.52 -9.65
CA ASP A 42 4.69 -19.67 -9.83
C ASP A 42 5.52 -19.89 -8.56
N GLU A 43 6.57 -20.71 -8.63
CA GLU A 43 7.42 -20.99 -7.47
C GLU A 43 8.21 -19.79 -6.97
N LYS A 44 8.41 -18.76 -7.81
CA LYS A 44 9.26 -17.62 -7.50
C LYS A 44 8.47 -16.39 -7.10
N VAL A 45 7.34 -16.13 -7.76
CA VAL A 45 6.58 -14.90 -7.57
C VAL A 45 5.09 -15.18 -7.46
N ARG A 46 4.41 -14.25 -6.81
CA ARG A 46 2.96 -14.12 -6.85
C ARG A 46 2.64 -12.69 -7.24
N ILE A 47 1.92 -12.52 -8.34
CA ILE A 47 1.59 -11.20 -8.88
C ILE A 47 0.13 -10.89 -8.63
N TRP A 48 -0.12 -9.79 -7.95
CA TRP A 48 -1.45 -9.30 -7.60
C TRP A 48 -1.78 -8.02 -8.36
N GLU A 49 -3.07 -7.78 -8.52
CA GLU A 49 -3.58 -6.49 -9.01
C GLU A 49 -4.43 -5.83 -7.93
N MET A 50 -4.28 -4.51 -7.78
CA MET A 50 -5.13 -3.69 -6.92
C MET A 50 -5.57 -2.43 -7.63
N LYS A 51 -6.88 -2.14 -7.58
CA LYS A 51 -7.48 -0.89 -8.03
C LYS A 51 -8.31 -0.32 -6.90
N LEU A 52 -8.09 0.93 -6.58
CA LEU A 52 -8.85 1.65 -5.57
C LEU A 52 -9.33 2.97 -6.16
N GLU A 53 -10.65 3.16 -6.18
CA GLU A 53 -11.21 4.47 -6.51
C GLU A 53 -10.96 5.45 -5.34
N PRO A 54 -11.02 6.77 -5.57
CA PRO A 54 -10.85 7.73 -4.48
C PRO A 54 -11.75 7.40 -3.29
N GLY A 55 -11.15 7.29 -2.10
CA GLY A 55 -11.85 6.95 -0.87
C GLY A 55 -11.91 5.46 -0.55
N GLU A 56 -11.66 4.58 -1.51
CA GLU A 56 -11.65 3.14 -1.29
C GLU A 56 -10.36 2.69 -0.60
N HIS A 57 -10.42 1.57 0.11
CA HIS A 57 -9.27 0.98 0.79
C HIS A 57 -9.21 -0.53 0.58
N SER A 58 -8.01 -1.08 0.74
CA SER A 58 -7.79 -2.52 0.75
C SER A 58 -8.26 -3.14 2.06
N ASP A 59 -8.22 -4.48 2.13
CA ASP A 59 -8.25 -5.17 3.41
C ASP A 59 -7.04 -4.78 4.24
N LEU A 60 -7.16 -4.94 5.56
CA LEU A 60 -5.98 -4.94 6.43
C LEU A 60 -5.13 -6.15 6.03
N HIS A 61 -3.87 -5.93 5.65
CA HIS A 61 -3.03 -7.00 5.17
C HIS A 61 -1.62 -6.90 5.74
N ARG A 62 -0.95 -8.05 5.79
CA ARG A 62 0.44 -8.15 6.22
C ARG A 62 1.28 -8.64 5.07
N HIS A 63 2.42 -7.99 4.86
CA HIS A 63 3.38 -8.38 3.84
C HIS A 63 4.35 -9.43 4.40
N ASP A 64 4.12 -10.68 4.05
CA ASP A 64 4.95 -11.80 4.49
C ASP A 64 6.17 -12.03 3.60
N HIS A 65 6.28 -11.31 2.50
CA HIS A 65 7.36 -11.38 1.53
C HIS A 65 7.86 -10.00 1.15
N GLU A 66 9.12 -9.91 0.71
CA GLU A 66 9.60 -8.73 0.00
C GLU A 66 8.80 -8.61 -1.29
N TYR A 67 8.57 -7.39 -1.75
CA TYR A 67 7.74 -7.19 -2.92
C TYR A 67 8.10 -5.91 -3.66
N TYR A 68 7.68 -5.85 -4.93
CA TYR A 68 7.72 -4.65 -5.73
C TYR A 68 6.30 -4.17 -6.00
N LEU A 69 6.13 -2.85 -5.95
CA LEU A 69 4.91 -2.19 -6.42
C LEU A 69 5.21 -1.58 -7.78
N VAL A 70 4.42 -1.94 -8.79
CA VAL A 70 4.47 -1.32 -10.12
C VAL A 70 3.21 -0.48 -10.23
N ILE A 71 3.37 0.84 -10.07
CA ILE A 71 2.24 1.77 -9.99
C ILE A 71 1.91 2.26 -11.38
N MET A 72 0.72 1.90 -11.86
CA MET A 72 0.28 2.23 -13.22
C MET A 72 -0.47 3.54 -13.29
N LYS A 73 -1.18 3.93 -12.23
CA LYS A 73 -1.98 5.14 -12.18
C LYS A 73 -2.22 5.57 -10.74
N GLY A 74 -2.42 6.85 -10.53
CA GLY A 74 -2.76 7.41 -9.23
C GLY A 74 -2.02 8.69 -8.93
N ASP A 75 -2.39 9.32 -7.83
CA ASP A 75 -1.69 10.50 -7.31
C ASP A 75 -1.23 10.29 -5.87
N LEU A 76 -2.14 9.96 -4.94
CA LEU A 76 -1.83 9.77 -3.53
C LEU A 76 -2.45 8.49 -3.00
N VAL A 77 -1.67 7.73 -2.24
CA VAL A 77 -2.15 6.55 -1.51
C VAL A 77 -1.59 6.58 -0.10
N ALA A 78 -2.44 6.35 0.89
CA ALA A 78 -2.00 6.25 2.28
C ALA A 78 -1.75 4.79 2.66
N GLY A 79 -0.72 4.57 3.46
CA GLY A 79 -0.54 3.33 4.19
C GLY A 79 -0.95 3.61 5.63
N VAL A 80 -2.10 3.11 6.05
CA VAL A 80 -2.57 3.28 7.42
C VAL A 80 -2.18 2.05 8.21
N THR A 81 -1.27 2.23 9.16
CA THR A 81 -0.79 1.15 10.03
C THR A 81 -1.63 1.09 11.29
N PRO A 82 -1.85 -0.12 11.87
CA PRO A 82 -2.57 -0.23 13.14
C PRO A 82 -1.87 0.49 14.28
N PRO A 83 -2.59 0.88 15.35
CA PRO A 83 -1.97 1.47 16.53
C PRO A 83 -0.89 0.54 17.10
N GLY A 84 0.22 1.12 17.54
CA GLY A 84 1.35 0.36 18.08
C GLY A 84 2.29 -0.22 17.05
N SER A 85 2.03 -0.01 15.75
CA SER A 85 2.95 -0.41 14.70
C SER A 85 4.29 0.35 14.80
N PRO A 86 5.42 -0.30 14.46
CA PRO A 86 6.71 0.42 14.39
C PRO A 86 6.79 1.43 13.25
N VAL A 87 5.88 1.36 12.30
CA VAL A 87 5.78 2.31 11.17
C VAL A 87 4.55 3.17 11.37
N ASP A 88 4.73 4.49 11.36
CA ASP A 88 3.63 5.44 11.40
C ASP A 88 2.86 5.48 10.09
N PRO A 89 1.57 5.85 10.10
CA PRO A 89 0.84 6.07 8.85
C PRO A 89 1.55 7.09 7.96
N PHE A 90 1.48 6.88 6.65
CA PHE A 90 2.15 7.72 5.68
C PHE A 90 1.24 7.95 4.47
N ILE A 91 1.57 8.98 3.68
CA ILE A 91 0.89 9.27 2.42
C ILE A 91 1.95 9.26 1.33
N GLY A 92 1.87 8.26 0.45
CA GLY A 92 2.77 8.13 -0.68
C GLY A 92 2.27 8.86 -1.91
N LYS A 93 3.22 9.38 -2.69
CA LYS A 93 2.96 9.92 -4.03
C LYS A 93 3.46 8.93 -5.06
N VAL A 94 2.83 8.91 -6.20
CA VAL A 94 3.34 8.14 -7.34
C VAL A 94 4.71 8.73 -7.73
N PRO A 95 5.78 7.92 -7.79
CA PRO A 95 7.11 8.41 -8.11
C PRO A 95 7.18 9.05 -9.50
N LYS A 96 7.91 10.16 -9.61
CA LYS A 96 8.08 10.88 -10.89
C LYS A 96 9.02 10.18 -11.84
N ASN A 97 10.04 9.51 -11.29
CA ASN A 97 11.10 8.87 -12.07
C ASN A 97 10.97 7.35 -11.99
N GLY A 98 10.22 6.79 -12.90
CA GLY A 98 9.86 5.39 -12.87
C GLY A 98 8.60 5.17 -12.06
N ASN A 99 8.12 3.94 -12.03
CA ASN A 99 6.87 3.59 -11.39
C ASN A 99 6.99 2.38 -10.47
N THR A 100 8.20 1.92 -10.19
CA THR A 100 8.41 0.67 -9.45
C THR A 100 9.17 0.95 -8.16
N VAL A 101 8.61 0.52 -7.05
CA VAL A 101 9.18 0.70 -5.72
C VAL A 101 9.38 -0.67 -5.07
N GLY A 102 10.60 -0.93 -4.59
CA GLY A 102 10.89 -2.13 -3.81
C GLY A 102 10.58 -1.89 -2.34
N VAL A 103 9.89 -2.84 -1.70
CA VAL A 103 9.45 -2.72 -0.32
C VAL A 103 9.83 -3.96 0.48
N PRO A 104 10.42 -3.81 1.67
CA PRO A 104 10.73 -4.96 2.52
C PRO A 104 9.47 -5.57 3.13
N LYS A 105 9.56 -6.85 3.51
CA LYS A 105 8.48 -7.54 4.21
C LYS A 105 8.33 -7.04 5.65
N GLY A 106 7.19 -7.35 6.26
CA GLY A 106 6.95 -7.20 7.68
C GLY A 106 5.89 -6.19 8.08
N ASN A 107 5.53 -5.28 7.19
CA ASN A 107 4.53 -4.26 7.53
C ASN A 107 3.10 -4.80 7.46
N THR A 108 2.25 -4.31 8.36
CA THR A 108 0.81 -4.55 8.37
C THR A 108 0.12 -3.22 8.16
N GLU A 109 -0.80 -3.14 7.21
CA GLU A 109 -1.44 -1.87 6.87
C GLU A 109 -2.71 -2.04 6.06
N TRP A 110 -3.51 -0.96 6.01
CA TRP A 110 -4.51 -0.74 4.96
C TRP A 110 -3.89 0.18 3.90
N ALA A 111 -4.11 -0.12 2.61
CA ALA A 111 -3.88 0.84 1.55
C ALA A 111 -5.17 1.62 1.33
N TRP A 112 -5.08 2.94 1.38
CA TRP A 112 -6.25 3.83 1.28
C TRP A 112 -6.00 4.90 0.23
N ASN A 113 -6.84 4.94 -0.81
CA ASN A 113 -6.71 5.97 -1.84
C ASN A 113 -7.25 7.29 -1.30
N VAL A 114 -6.34 8.20 -0.96
CA VAL A 114 -6.65 9.53 -0.44
C VAL A 114 -6.47 10.62 -1.49
N GLY A 115 -6.22 10.22 -2.73
CA GLY A 115 -6.07 11.11 -3.87
C GLY A 115 -7.36 11.36 -4.62
N LYS A 116 -7.24 11.93 -5.80
CA LYS A 116 -8.37 12.31 -6.67
C LYS A 116 -8.50 11.39 -7.89
N GLU A 117 -7.47 10.61 -8.18
CA GLU A 117 -7.43 9.69 -9.30
C GLU A 117 -7.56 8.25 -8.85
N THR A 118 -8.05 7.38 -9.72
CA THR A 118 -8.01 5.93 -9.50
C THR A 118 -6.56 5.51 -9.24
N TYR A 119 -6.34 4.74 -8.19
CA TYR A 119 -5.05 4.14 -7.90
C TYR A 119 -5.02 2.72 -8.47
N HIS A 120 -4.01 2.42 -9.28
CA HIS A 120 -3.87 1.09 -9.89
C HIS A 120 -2.41 0.64 -9.78
N GLU A 121 -2.20 -0.53 -9.17
CA GLU A 121 -0.88 -1.12 -9.04
C GLU A 121 -0.89 -2.61 -9.33
N PHE A 122 0.28 -3.12 -9.70
CA PHE A 122 0.61 -4.54 -9.62
C PHE A 122 1.58 -4.73 -8.46
N LEU A 123 1.36 -5.77 -7.67
CA LEU A 123 2.21 -6.10 -6.54
C LEU A 123 2.87 -7.45 -6.82
N ILE A 124 4.20 -7.48 -6.84
CA ILE A 124 4.98 -8.67 -7.16
C ILE A 124 5.66 -9.14 -5.87
N GLU A 125 5.11 -10.20 -5.26
CA GLU A 125 5.71 -10.82 -4.10
C GLU A 125 6.81 -11.79 -4.52
N LEU A 126 7.94 -11.75 -3.82
CA LEU A 126 9.07 -12.67 -4.02
C LEU A 126 8.95 -13.81 -3.02
N LYS A 127 8.47 -14.98 -3.47
CA LYS A 127 8.03 -16.07 -2.59
C LYS A 127 9.11 -16.71 -1.75
N ASP A 128 10.37 -16.59 -2.11
CA ASP A 128 11.51 -17.17 -1.38
C ASP A 128 12.13 -16.20 -0.35
N THR A 129 11.43 -15.14 -0.01
CA THR A 129 11.92 -14.13 0.96
C THR A 129 11.26 -14.26 2.33
#